data_a633b3182e14febb47616ceac3c394db
#
_entry.id   a633b3182e14febb47616ceac3c394db
#
_cell.length_a   1.000
_cell.length_b   1.000
_cell.length_c   1.000
_cell.angle_alpha   90.00
_cell.angle_beta   90.00
_cell.angle_gamma   90.00
#
_symmetry.space_group_name_H-M   'P 1'
#
loop_
_entity.id
_entity.type
_entity.pdbx_description
1 polymer ?
#
loop_
_entity_poly.entity_id
_entity_poly.type
_entity_poly.pdbx_seq_one_letter_code
_entity_poly.pdbx_strand_id
1 'polypeptide(L)'
;MKNNSVKKLMGLLGENPDIIQKNIKCCEQNITLIFFKSMIDENLLISGILKPLIEFSTELEQMKNKKIVLTLDMLKKELLVSADIEEQKDLNSMKDALVRNKVLLFVDGEKNCLSIDIEKYPVRLPSEPPTSAVIKGPREGFVEDIKTNITLLRRRFASENFTYEELKVGKFSQTRVAVVYIKGITNKSIVRSIKNRIAKIKIDGIIDSYYILKFLEEKKHSIFRQAGSSEKPDIVAAKLLEGRVAIIVDNSPIVLTLPYMYIEDLQSSNDYYSSYQYATFIRLIRMFGIFISIIVPGFYLSLRFYHYNLVPFKFLVTIGNATQNVPLTPFLEIVFILSLFQLLYEVSLRLPRYLGLATSIVGALILGDTGVKAGLISPPGVLIVALSMICIHTVPDQADQLNLVRGVFIILGGGLGLFGIIAGFMLIIGYLNSFYNFGSPYLSPFSPFIKNDLQDAIYKSPITDMTYRPVSIHNKNKVRMKKWNKKLQADNLQ
;
A
#
# COMPACT_ATOMS: atom_id res chain seq x y z
N MET A 1 -43.56 -25.07 15.67
CA MET A 1 -42.49 -26.02 15.23
C MET A 1 -41.14 -25.32 15.44
N LYS A 2 -40.28 -25.83 16.30
CA LYS A 2 -38.97 -25.23 16.51
C LYS A 2 -38.19 -25.22 15.18
N ASN A 3 -37.71 -24.09 14.76
CA ASN A 3 -37.08 -23.88 13.46
C ASN A 3 -35.89 -24.87 13.27
N ASN A 4 -36.09 -25.87 12.45
CA ASN A 4 -35.13 -26.94 12.24
C ASN A 4 -33.80 -26.44 11.63
N SER A 5 -33.86 -25.30 10.90
CA SER A 5 -32.71 -24.62 10.32
C SER A 5 -31.79 -24.02 11.38
N VAL A 6 -32.35 -23.42 12.45
CA VAL A 6 -31.58 -22.87 13.58
C VAL A 6 -30.80 -23.98 14.29
N LYS A 7 -31.42 -25.10 14.60
CA LYS A 7 -30.73 -26.22 15.27
C LYS A 7 -29.62 -26.82 14.41
N LYS A 8 -29.84 -26.96 13.10
CA LYS A 8 -28.83 -27.48 12.18
C LYS A 8 -27.66 -26.48 12.05
N LEU A 9 -27.96 -25.19 11.96
CA LEU A 9 -26.93 -24.14 11.89
C LEU A 9 -26.05 -24.11 13.16
N MET A 10 -26.68 -24.14 14.34
CA MET A 10 -25.96 -24.18 15.62
C MET A 10 -25.12 -25.45 15.75
N GLY A 11 -25.62 -26.60 15.27
CA GLY A 11 -24.87 -27.85 15.26
C GLY A 11 -23.61 -27.79 14.34
N LEU A 12 -23.67 -27.05 13.24
CA LEU A 12 -22.53 -26.84 12.35
C LEU A 12 -21.49 -25.84 12.88
N LEU A 13 -21.91 -24.89 13.72
CA LEU A 13 -21.04 -23.83 14.28
C LEU A 13 -20.34 -24.25 15.56
N GLY A 14 -20.79 -25.33 16.21
CA GLY A 14 -20.26 -25.80 17.47
C GLY A 14 -20.55 -24.85 18.65
N GLU A 15 -19.99 -25.15 19.80
CA GLU A 15 -20.08 -24.28 20.99
C GLU A 15 -19.09 -23.11 20.86
N ASN A 16 -19.60 -21.96 20.45
CA ASN A 16 -18.82 -20.72 20.39
C ASN A 16 -19.46 -19.69 21.33
N PRO A 17 -18.74 -19.21 22.38
CA PRO A 17 -19.29 -18.28 23.38
C PRO A 17 -19.62 -16.89 22.80
N ASP A 18 -19.10 -16.56 21.62
CA ASP A 18 -19.37 -15.29 20.93
C ASP A 18 -20.68 -15.31 20.13
N ILE A 19 -21.24 -16.48 19.87
CA ILE A 19 -22.52 -16.62 19.15
C ILE A 19 -23.68 -16.46 20.13
N ILE A 20 -24.47 -15.40 19.92
CA ILE A 20 -25.69 -15.17 20.70
C ILE A 20 -26.90 -15.59 19.89
N GLN A 21 -27.76 -16.38 20.51
CA GLN A 21 -29.11 -16.65 20.06
C GLN A 21 -30.10 -15.89 20.94
N LYS A 22 -30.82 -14.91 20.36
CA LYS A 22 -31.84 -14.11 21.05
C LYS A 22 -33.22 -14.41 20.47
N ASN A 23 -34.15 -14.84 21.31
CA ASN A 23 -35.54 -15.12 20.92
C ASN A 23 -36.43 -13.96 21.35
N ILE A 24 -37.28 -13.52 20.42
CA ILE A 24 -38.22 -12.42 20.62
C ILE A 24 -39.59 -12.93 20.17
N LYS A 25 -40.61 -12.60 20.91
CA LYS A 25 -41.98 -12.90 20.54
C LYS A 25 -42.58 -11.66 19.87
N CYS A 26 -43.03 -11.80 18.63
CA CYS A 26 -43.69 -10.75 17.87
C CYS A 26 -44.93 -11.33 17.20
N CYS A 27 -46.11 -10.77 17.42
CA CYS A 27 -47.37 -11.21 16.78
C CYS A 27 -47.67 -12.73 16.92
N GLU A 28 -47.53 -13.28 18.11
CA GLU A 28 -47.70 -14.72 18.42
C GLU A 28 -46.65 -15.65 17.75
N GLN A 29 -45.77 -15.13 16.90
CA GLN A 29 -44.65 -15.89 16.30
C GLN A 29 -43.35 -15.62 17.04
N ASN A 30 -42.50 -16.66 17.12
CA ASN A 30 -41.15 -16.46 17.66
C ASN A 30 -40.19 -16.06 16.54
N ILE A 31 -39.46 -15.00 16.76
CA ILE A 31 -38.35 -14.56 15.92
C ILE A 31 -37.05 -14.90 16.64
N THR A 32 -36.16 -15.58 15.95
CA THR A 32 -34.84 -15.93 16.49
C THR A 32 -33.78 -15.12 15.76
N LEU A 33 -32.99 -14.35 16.52
CA LEU A 33 -31.81 -13.64 16.02
C LEU A 33 -30.57 -14.44 16.39
N ILE A 34 -29.64 -14.62 15.43
CA ILE A 34 -28.34 -15.25 15.65
C ILE A 34 -27.25 -14.32 15.12
N PHE A 35 -26.26 -14.02 15.97
CA PHE A 35 -25.17 -13.10 15.62
C PHE A 35 -23.93 -13.29 16.49
N PHE A 36 -22.78 -12.78 16.05
CA PHE A 36 -21.58 -12.67 16.87
C PHE A 36 -21.60 -11.39 17.71
N LYS A 37 -21.54 -11.53 19.06
CA LYS A 37 -21.61 -10.44 20.00
C LYS A 37 -20.54 -9.37 19.76
N SER A 38 -19.32 -9.80 19.50
CA SER A 38 -18.15 -8.93 19.35
C SER A 38 -18.16 -8.07 18.08
N MET A 39 -19.06 -8.35 17.13
CA MET A 39 -18.96 -7.82 15.76
C MET A 39 -20.16 -7.01 15.27
N ILE A 40 -21.13 -6.72 16.15
CA ILE A 40 -22.35 -5.97 15.79
C ILE A 40 -22.41 -4.61 16.46
N ASP A 41 -23.11 -3.68 15.84
CA ASP A 41 -23.51 -2.44 16.47
C ASP A 41 -24.77 -2.67 17.32
N GLU A 42 -24.62 -2.70 18.65
CA GLU A 42 -25.75 -2.87 19.57
C GLU A 42 -26.82 -1.76 19.41
N ASN A 43 -26.42 -0.54 19.08
CA ASN A 43 -27.36 0.56 18.88
C ASN A 43 -28.18 0.34 17.60
N LEU A 44 -27.56 -0.10 16.51
CA LEU A 44 -28.26 -0.45 15.27
C LEU A 44 -29.11 -1.71 15.43
N LEU A 45 -28.67 -2.70 16.21
CA LEU A 45 -29.47 -3.88 16.53
C LEU A 45 -30.76 -3.45 17.28
N ILE A 46 -30.63 -2.56 18.27
CA ILE A 46 -31.77 -2.08 19.05
C ILE A 46 -32.67 -1.19 18.21
N SER A 47 -32.14 -0.15 17.57
CA SER A 47 -32.93 0.84 16.83
C SER A 47 -33.46 0.34 15.49
N GLY A 48 -32.68 -0.46 14.77
CA GLY A 48 -33.02 -0.89 13.41
C GLY A 48 -33.76 -2.22 13.35
N ILE A 49 -33.65 -3.08 14.38
CA ILE A 49 -34.28 -4.42 14.38
C ILE A 49 -35.23 -4.59 15.56
N LEU A 50 -34.75 -4.42 16.80
CA LEU A 50 -35.54 -4.76 17.97
C LEU A 50 -36.70 -3.79 18.19
N LYS A 51 -36.45 -2.48 18.12
CA LYS A 51 -37.46 -1.45 18.34
C LYS A 51 -38.62 -1.51 17.34
N PRO A 52 -38.38 -1.57 16.01
CA PRO A 52 -39.45 -1.74 15.03
C PRO A 52 -40.32 -2.99 15.26
N LEU A 53 -39.69 -4.13 15.61
CA LEU A 53 -40.43 -5.35 15.89
C LEU A 53 -41.32 -5.27 17.14
N ILE A 54 -40.81 -4.60 18.19
CA ILE A 54 -41.55 -4.42 19.45
C ILE A 54 -42.70 -3.41 19.25
N GLU A 55 -42.44 -2.28 18.59
CA GLU A 55 -43.45 -1.26 18.30
C GLU A 55 -44.59 -1.83 17.46
N PHE A 56 -44.28 -2.55 16.40
CA PHE A 56 -45.28 -3.22 15.57
C PHE A 56 -46.08 -4.27 16.34
N SER A 57 -45.45 -5.05 17.24
CA SER A 57 -46.18 -5.98 18.10
C SER A 57 -47.15 -5.26 19.04
N THR A 58 -46.75 -4.12 19.59
CA THR A 58 -47.56 -3.32 20.52
C THR A 58 -48.76 -2.66 19.82
N GLU A 59 -48.56 -2.13 18.60
CA GLU A 59 -49.63 -1.55 17.77
C GLU A 59 -50.69 -2.59 17.40
N LEU A 60 -50.28 -3.81 17.05
CA LEU A 60 -51.23 -4.88 16.72
C LEU A 60 -51.99 -5.41 17.94
N GLU A 61 -51.40 -5.45 19.13
CA GLU A 61 -52.10 -5.80 20.37
C GLU A 61 -53.19 -4.76 20.71
N GLN A 62 -52.97 -3.50 20.39
CA GLN A 62 -53.98 -2.43 20.57
C GLN A 62 -55.12 -2.53 19.56
N MET A 63 -54.88 -3.05 18.36
CA MET A 63 -55.88 -3.17 17.27
C MET A 63 -56.80 -4.40 17.36
N LYS A 64 -56.91 -5.05 18.49
CA LYS A 64 -57.80 -6.15 18.96
C LYS A 64 -58.35 -7.19 17.98
N ASN A 65 -58.07 -7.24 16.66
CA ASN A 65 -58.81 -8.12 15.74
C ASN A 65 -58.09 -8.60 14.46
N LYS A 66 -56.73 -8.59 14.34
CA LYS A 66 -56.09 -9.17 13.17
C LYS A 66 -54.92 -10.09 13.56
N LYS A 67 -55.10 -11.41 13.40
CA LYS A 67 -53.97 -12.32 13.34
C LYS A 67 -53.19 -12.06 12.06
N ILE A 68 -52.16 -11.26 12.15
CA ILE A 68 -51.24 -11.04 11.03
C ILE A 68 -50.11 -12.01 11.18
N VAL A 69 -49.91 -12.83 10.14
CA VAL A 69 -48.75 -13.75 10.02
C VAL A 69 -47.58 -12.96 9.46
N LEU A 70 -46.51 -12.81 10.24
CA LEU A 70 -45.31 -12.15 9.78
C LEU A 70 -44.63 -13.02 8.70
N THR A 71 -44.45 -12.42 7.52
CA THR A 71 -43.68 -13.02 6.42
C THR A 71 -42.33 -12.34 6.29
N LEU A 72 -41.33 -13.04 5.71
CA LEU A 72 -40.00 -12.45 5.46
C LEU A 72 -40.10 -11.23 4.53
N ASP A 73 -41.02 -11.23 3.57
CA ASP A 73 -41.25 -10.11 2.66
C ASP A 73 -41.75 -8.85 3.37
N MET A 74 -42.69 -9.02 4.33
CA MET A 74 -43.20 -7.92 5.14
C MET A 74 -42.12 -7.32 6.04
N LEU A 75 -41.32 -8.16 6.68
CA LEU A 75 -40.18 -7.72 7.49
C LEU A 75 -39.17 -6.93 6.66
N LYS A 76 -38.86 -7.42 5.45
CA LYS A 76 -37.87 -6.80 4.55
C LYS A 76 -38.34 -5.46 3.97
N LYS A 77 -39.62 -5.33 3.63
CA LYS A 77 -40.17 -4.19 2.88
C LYS A 77 -40.79 -3.11 3.76
N GLU A 78 -41.37 -3.49 4.89
CA GLU A 78 -42.21 -2.57 5.68
C GLU A 78 -41.66 -2.29 7.08
N LEU A 79 -41.02 -3.25 7.73
CA LEU A 79 -40.67 -3.14 9.14
C LEU A 79 -39.17 -2.84 9.39
N LEU A 80 -38.28 -3.39 8.60
CA LEU A 80 -36.85 -3.24 8.82
C LEU A 80 -36.27 -2.14 7.92
N VAL A 81 -35.73 -1.10 8.52
CA VAL A 81 -35.23 0.10 7.83
C VAL A 81 -33.78 -0.05 7.36
N SER A 82 -33.14 -1.21 7.57
CA SER A 82 -31.77 -1.43 7.15
C SER A 82 -31.64 -1.53 5.63
N ALA A 83 -30.62 -0.88 5.05
CA ALA A 83 -30.42 -0.82 3.61
C ALA A 83 -29.94 -2.15 2.99
N ASP A 84 -29.26 -3.01 3.77
CA ASP A 84 -28.65 -4.25 3.30
C ASP A 84 -29.29 -5.46 3.95
N ILE A 85 -30.47 -5.87 3.43
CA ILE A 85 -31.18 -7.08 3.84
C ILE A 85 -31.24 -8.06 2.67
N GLU A 86 -30.67 -9.24 2.87
CA GLU A 86 -30.69 -10.32 1.90
C GLU A 86 -31.40 -11.55 2.44
N GLU A 87 -32.14 -12.26 1.59
CA GLU A 87 -32.77 -13.51 1.95
C GLU A 87 -31.81 -14.68 1.73
N GLN A 88 -31.61 -15.51 2.76
CA GLN A 88 -30.75 -16.70 2.72
C GLN A 88 -31.60 -17.96 2.69
N LYS A 89 -31.36 -18.82 1.68
CA LYS A 89 -32.18 -20.02 1.43
C LYS A 89 -31.49 -21.31 1.90
N ASP A 90 -30.16 -21.35 1.84
CA ASP A 90 -29.37 -22.53 2.13
C ASP A 90 -28.59 -22.39 3.44
N LEU A 91 -28.36 -23.54 4.11
CA LEU A 91 -27.57 -23.59 5.35
C LEU A 91 -26.13 -23.05 5.16
N ASN A 92 -25.54 -23.29 4.00
CA ASN A 92 -24.19 -22.78 3.70
C ASN A 92 -24.17 -21.25 3.53
N SER A 93 -25.16 -20.69 2.85
CA SER A 93 -25.31 -19.24 2.70
C SER A 93 -25.62 -18.56 4.04
N MET A 94 -26.40 -19.18 4.92
CA MET A 94 -26.67 -18.73 6.29
C MET A 94 -25.38 -18.73 7.14
N LYS A 95 -24.61 -19.83 7.08
CA LYS A 95 -23.32 -19.91 7.74
C LYS A 95 -22.36 -18.84 7.24
N ASP A 96 -22.26 -18.67 5.93
CA ASP A 96 -21.38 -17.66 5.31
C ASP A 96 -21.78 -16.24 5.68
N ALA A 97 -23.08 -15.94 5.74
CA ALA A 97 -23.59 -14.64 6.18
C ALA A 97 -23.24 -14.38 7.65
N LEU A 98 -23.38 -15.36 8.54
CA LEU A 98 -23.05 -15.24 9.94
C LEU A 98 -21.53 -15.05 10.14
N VAL A 99 -20.69 -15.84 9.48
CA VAL A 99 -19.22 -15.71 9.54
C VAL A 99 -18.76 -14.34 9.02
N ARG A 100 -19.57 -13.67 8.19
CA ARG A 100 -19.37 -12.29 7.75
C ARG A 100 -20.03 -11.26 8.64
N ASN A 101 -20.32 -11.62 9.89
CA ASN A 101 -20.86 -10.74 10.92
C ASN A 101 -22.23 -10.13 10.61
N LYS A 102 -23.00 -10.73 9.68
CA LYS A 102 -24.39 -10.36 9.48
C LYS A 102 -25.28 -10.98 10.56
N VAL A 103 -26.29 -10.26 10.99
CA VAL A 103 -27.32 -10.81 11.89
C VAL A 103 -28.28 -11.65 11.07
N LEU A 104 -28.51 -12.89 11.52
CA LEU A 104 -29.51 -13.76 10.93
C LEU A 104 -30.81 -13.66 11.71
N LEU A 105 -31.93 -13.36 11.01
CA LEU A 105 -33.28 -13.28 11.53
C LEU A 105 -34.11 -14.43 10.98
N PHE A 106 -34.56 -15.31 11.87
CA PHE A 106 -35.44 -16.44 11.56
C PHE A 106 -36.83 -16.16 12.10
N VAL A 107 -37.85 -16.46 11.31
CA VAL A 107 -39.26 -16.41 11.71
C VAL A 107 -39.78 -17.85 11.82
N ASP A 108 -40.54 -18.14 12.89
CA ASP A 108 -41.14 -19.47 13.06
C ASP A 108 -42.15 -19.75 11.95
N GLY A 109 -41.98 -20.90 11.27
CA GLY A 109 -42.81 -21.31 10.13
C GLY A 109 -42.14 -21.09 8.76
N GLU A 110 -41.14 -20.23 8.68
CA GLU A 110 -40.36 -19.98 7.46
C GLU A 110 -39.11 -20.85 7.38
N LYS A 111 -38.77 -21.32 6.16
CA LYS A 111 -37.56 -22.14 5.91
C LYS A 111 -36.33 -21.26 5.73
N ASN A 112 -36.51 -20.09 5.16
CA ASN A 112 -35.46 -19.10 4.86
C ASN A 112 -35.24 -18.18 6.04
N CYS A 113 -34.16 -17.43 6.01
CA CYS A 113 -33.91 -16.35 6.98
C CYS A 113 -33.46 -15.07 6.28
N LEU A 114 -33.55 -13.95 6.97
CA LEU A 114 -32.99 -12.69 6.53
C LEU A 114 -31.61 -12.52 7.14
N SER A 115 -30.65 -12.11 6.34
CA SER A 115 -29.33 -11.63 6.80
C SER A 115 -29.28 -10.12 6.72
N ILE A 116 -28.95 -9.47 7.84
CA ILE A 116 -28.99 -8.01 8.01
C ILE A 116 -27.58 -7.55 8.32
N ASP A 117 -27.08 -6.59 7.56
CA ASP A 117 -25.73 -6.03 7.74
C ASP A 117 -25.81 -4.87 8.77
N ILE A 118 -25.34 -5.15 10.00
CA ILE A 118 -25.17 -4.17 11.09
C ILE A 118 -23.81 -4.34 11.76
N GLU A 119 -22.80 -4.68 10.95
CA GLU A 119 -21.44 -4.87 11.46
C GLU A 119 -20.84 -3.57 12.00
N LYS A 120 -20.11 -3.67 13.10
CA LYS A 120 -19.35 -2.58 13.69
C LYS A 120 -18.00 -3.10 14.15
N TYR A 121 -16.97 -2.53 13.57
CA TYR A 121 -15.61 -2.76 14.06
C TYR A 121 -15.05 -1.46 14.65
N PRO A 122 -14.14 -1.54 15.62
CA PRO A 122 -13.33 -0.40 15.99
C PRO A 122 -12.41 -0.04 14.79
N VAL A 123 -12.88 0.87 13.93
CA VAL A 123 -12.12 1.34 12.76
C VAL A 123 -11.36 2.58 13.14
N ARG A 124 -10.06 2.62 12.81
CA ARG A 124 -9.26 3.82 12.93
C ARG A 124 -9.80 4.88 11.95
N LEU A 125 -10.07 6.09 12.45
CA LEU A 125 -10.46 7.20 11.59
C LEU A 125 -9.30 7.56 10.64
N PRO A 126 -9.62 7.99 9.40
CA PRO A 126 -8.61 8.47 8.45
C PRO A 126 -7.77 9.57 9.08
N SER A 127 -6.47 9.33 9.19
CA SER A 127 -5.48 10.23 9.77
C SER A 127 -4.26 10.32 8.88
N GLU A 128 -3.34 11.23 9.16
CA GLU A 128 -2.10 11.36 8.41
C GLU A 128 -1.25 10.08 8.53
N PRO A 129 -0.82 9.47 7.42
CA PRO A 129 -0.02 8.26 7.45
C PRO A 129 1.36 8.54 8.07
N PRO A 130 1.83 7.71 9.00
CA PRO A 130 3.12 7.92 9.66
C PRO A 130 4.32 7.77 8.69
N THR A 131 4.16 6.98 7.63
CA THR A 131 5.23 6.67 6.65
C THR A 131 5.28 7.66 5.49
N SER A 132 4.22 8.44 5.26
CA SER A 132 4.06 9.32 4.08
C SER A 132 3.59 10.72 4.47
N ALA A 133 4.23 11.32 5.48
CA ALA A 133 3.95 12.69 5.90
C ALA A 133 4.21 13.70 4.78
N VAL A 134 3.35 14.70 4.64
CA VAL A 134 3.44 15.73 3.60
C VAL A 134 3.45 17.12 4.19
N ILE A 135 4.29 18.00 3.62
CA ILE A 135 4.33 19.42 3.99
C ILE A 135 3.14 20.16 3.38
N LYS A 136 2.79 19.83 2.13
CA LYS A 136 1.67 20.41 1.37
C LYS A 136 0.84 19.30 0.76
N GLY A 137 -0.49 19.47 0.72
CA GLY A 137 -1.43 18.53 0.12
C GLY A 137 -2.31 17.79 1.13
N PRO A 138 -3.14 16.85 0.66
CA PRO A 138 -4.04 16.06 1.50
C PRO A 138 -3.27 15.22 2.53
N ARG A 139 -3.78 15.20 3.77
CA ARG A 139 -3.18 14.45 4.88
C ARG A 139 -3.95 13.18 5.23
N GLU A 140 -5.04 12.89 4.51
CA GLU A 140 -5.81 11.67 4.70
C GLU A 140 -5.00 10.46 4.27
N GLY A 141 -5.00 9.40 5.09
CA GLY A 141 -4.46 8.09 4.81
C GLY A 141 -5.54 7.04 4.69
N PHE A 142 -5.22 5.94 4.02
CA PHE A 142 -6.04 4.74 4.07
C PHE A 142 -6.02 4.10 5.46
N VAL A 143 -7.04 3.34 5.74
CA VAL A 143 -7.24 2.61 7.00
C VAL A 143 -7.34 1.11 6.72
N GLU A 144 -7.52 0.32 7.77
CA GLU A 144 -7.61 -1.12 7.66
C GLU A 144 -8.94 -1.61 7.04
N ASP A 145 -10.01 -0.80 7.08
CA ASP A 145 -11.32 -1.15 6.54
C ASP A 145 -11.43 -0.88 5.03
N ILE A 146 -11.75 -1.93 4.27
CA ILE A 146 -11.88 -1.87 2.81
C ILE A 146 -13.02 -0.94 2.34
N LYS A 147 -14.16 -0.88 3.07
CA LYS A 147 -15.31 -0.05 2.70
C LYS A 147 -14.94 1.43 2.82
N THR A 148 -14.28 1.80 3.91
CA THR A 148 -13.77 3.15 4.13
C THR A 148 -12.78 3.56 3.04
N ASN A 149 -11.85 2.67 2.68
CA ASN A 149 -10.84 2.92 1.65
C ASN A 149 -11.46 3.13 0.26
N ILE A 150 -12.45 2.32 -0.10
CA ILE A 150 -13.21 2.50 -1.35
C ILE A 150 -13.96 3.86 -1.32
N THR A 151 -14.55 4.22 -0.18
CA THR A 151 -15.27 5.51 -0.01
C THR A 151 -14.33 6.70 -0.16
N LEU A 152 -13.11 6.64 0.40
CA LEU A 152 -12.10 7.68 0.25
C LEU A 152 -11.71 7.91 -1.23
N LEU A 153 -11.65 6.86 -2.02
CA LEU A 153 -11.43 6.97 -3.47
C LEU A 153 -12.69 7.46 -4.19
N ARG A 154 -13.86 6.95 -3.84
CA ARG A 154 -15.15 7.35 -4.45
C ARG A 154 -15.43 8.84 -4.28
N ARG A 155 -15.10 9.44 -3.12
CA ARG A 155 -15.20 10.89 -2.90
C ARG A 155 -14.38 11.72 -3.90
N ARG A 156 -13.27 11.18 -4.39
CA ARG A 156 -12.41 11.84 -5.40
C ARG A 156 -12.90 11.62 -6.83
N PHE A 157 -13.69 10.57 -7.03
CA PHE A 157 -14.23 10.18 -8.34
C PHE A 157 -15.76 10.16 -8.31
N ALA A 158 -16.38 11.32 -8.43
CA ALA A 158 -17.83 11.46 -8.60
C ALA A 158 -18.25 11.06 -10.03
N SER A 159 -17.92 9.83 -10.46
CA SER A 159 -18.16 9.32 -11.81
C SER A 159 -18.62 7.86 -11.76
N GLU A 160 -19.57 7.52 -12.64
CA GLU A 160 -20.02 6.14 -12.88
C GLU A 160 -18.91 5.21 -13.40
N ASN A 161 -17.86 5.80 -14.00
CA ASN A 161 -16.73 5.06 -14.55
C ASN A 161 -15.78 4.52 -13.46
N PHE A 162 -15.84 5.03 -12.23
CA PHE A 162 -15.14 4.45 -11.10
C PHE A 162 -15.80 3.13 -10.73
N THR A 163 -15.04 2.05 -10.84
CA THR A 163 -15.54 0.68 -10.64
C THR A 163 -14.57 -0.12 -9.83
N TYR A 164 -15.11 -1.02 -9.04
CA TYR A 164 -14.32 -2.04 -8.34
C TYR A 164 -15.01 -3.41 -8.45
N GLU A 165 -14.22 -4.45 -8.33
CA GLU A 165 -14.68 -5.83 -8.29
C GLU A 165 -14.04 -6.51 -7.08
N GLU A 166 -14.87 -7.15 -6.25
CA GLU A 166 -14.42 -7.83 -5.04
C GLU A 166 -14.17 -9.32 -5.29
N LEU A 167 -13.08 -9.80 -4.73
CA LEU A 167 -12.66 -11.18 -4.69
C LEU A 167 -12.43 -11.59 -3.24
N LYS A 168 -12.54 -12.88 -2.93
CA LYS A 168 -12.20 -13.44 -1.63
C LYS A 168 -11.02 -14.35 -1.78
N VAL A 169 -10.04 -14.18 -0.93
CA VAL A 169 -8.78 -14.92 -0.97
C VAL A 169 -8.46 -15.46 0.42
N GLY A 170 -7.88 -16.67 0.45
CA GLY A 170 -7.59 -17.39 1.68
C GLY A 170 -8.65 -18.42 2.03
N LYS A 171 -8.20 -19.59 2.43
CA LYS A 171 -9.08 -20.71 2.81
C LYS A 171 -9.84 -20.43 4.09
N PHE A 172 -9.14 -19.93 5.11
CA PHE A 172 -9.71 -19.64 6.42
C PHE A 172 -10.04 -18.15 6.58
N SER A 173 -9.17 -17.23 6.12
CA SER A 173 -9.38 -15.80 6.31
C SER A 173 -10.50 -15.23 5.43
N GLN A 174 -10.73 -15.80 4.23
CA GLN A 174 -11.74 -15.30 3.28
C GLN A 174 -11.65 -13.77 3.09
N THR A 175 -10.40 -13.25 3.12
CA THR A 175 -10.10 -11.82 3.08
C THR A 175 -10.65 -11.18 1.81
N ARG A 176 -11.35 -10.07 1.95
CA ARG A 176 -11.90 -9.31 0.81
C ARG A 176 -10.77 -8.56 0.13
N VAL A 177 -10.71 -8.64 -1.19
CA VAL A 177 -9.74 -7.94 -2.04
C VAL A 177 -10.51 -7.21 -3.13
N ALA A 178 -10.46 -5.89 -3.14
CA ALA A 178 -11.09 -5.07 -4.16
C ALA A 178 -10.09 -4.66 -5.24
N VAL A 179 -10.40 -4.99 -6.49
CA VAL A 179 -9.66 -4.58 -7.68
C VAL A 179 -10.35 -3.35 -8.25
N VAL A 180 -9.75 -2.17 -8.07
CA VAL A 180 -10.32 -0.85 -8.39
C VAL A 180 -9.70 -0.30 -9.66
N TYR A 181 -10.52 0.23 -10.55
CA TYR A 181 -10.06 0.82 -11.82
C TYR A 181 -11.08 1.80 -12.39
N ILE A 182 -10.68 2.58 -13.41
CA ILE A 182 -11.57 3.52 -14.11
C ILE A 182 -11.93 2.95 -15.49
N LYS A 183 -13.23 2.68 -15.71
CA LYS A 183 -13.74 2.27 -17.01
C LYS A 183 -13.45 3.35 -18.06
N GLY A 184 -13.08 2.92 -19.28
CA GLY A 184 -12.75 3.83 -20.37
C GLY A 184 -11.30 4.32 -20.36
N ILE A 185 -10.59 4.29 -19.24
CA ILE A 185 -9.17 4.64 -19.14
C ILE A 185 -8.32 3.37 -19.04
N THR A 186 -8.60 2.54 -18.05
CA THR A 186 -7.81 1.33 -17.75
C THR A 186 -7.99 0.26 -18.82
N ASN A 187 -6.92 -0.43 -19.17
CA ASN A 187 -6.97 -1.56 -20.10
C ASN A 187 -7.57 -2.80 -19.43
N LYS A 188 -8.66 -3.31 -20.02
CA LYS A 188 -9.36 -4.50 -19.52
C LYS A 188 -8.50 -5.77 -19.46
N SER A 189 -7.46 -5.88 -20.31
CA SER A 189 -6.55 -7.03 -20.28
C SER A 189 -5.73 -7.07 -19.00
N ILE A 190 -5.26 -5.90 -18.52
CA ILE A 190 -4.52 -5.77 -17.26
C ILE A 190 -5.42 -6.17 -16.09
N VAL A 191 -6.64 -5.61 -16.03
CA VAL A 191 -7.63 -5.94 -14.99
C VAL A 191 -7.89 -7.45 -14.94
N ARG A 192 -8.14 -8.06 -16.11
CA ARG A 192 -8.40 -9.52 -16.22
C ARG A 192 -7.19 -10.33 -15.76
N SER A 193 -5.96 -9.93 -16.14
CA SER A 193 -4.73 -10.61 -15.74
C SER A 193 -4.53 -10.57 -14.23
N ILE A 194 -4.72 -9.41 -13.61
CA ILE A 194 -4.62 -9.23 -12.16
C ILE A 194 -5.67 -10.09 -11.43
N LYS A 195 -6.93 -10.01 -11.84
CA LYS A 195 -8.01 -10.82 -11.26
C LYS A 195 -7.73 -12.33 -11.35
N ASN A 196 -7.29 -12.79 -12.51
CA ASN A 196 -6.97 -14.19 -12.73
C ASN A 196 -5.80 -14.65 -11.85
N ARG A 197 -4.79 -13.79 -11.60
CA ARG A 197 -3.70 -14.11 -10.68
C ARG A 197 -4.20 -14.18 -9.24
N ILE A 198 -4.98 -13.19 -8.79
CA ILE A 198 -5.56 -13.16 -7.44
C ILE A 198 -6.47 -14.38 -7.20
N ALA A 199 -7.33 -14.72 -8.15
CA ALA A 199 -8.24 -15.87 -8.04
C ALA A 199 -7.51 -17.24 -7.96
N LYS A 200 -6.27 -17.33 -8.46
CA LYS A 200 -5.45 -18.54 -8.39
C LYS A 200 -4.70 -18.71 -7.07
N ILE A 201 -4.72 -17.70 -6.18
CA ILE A 201 -4.04 -17.78 -4.90
C ILE A 201 -4.73 -18.80 -4.00
N LYS A 202 -4.01 -19.85 -3.65
CA LYS A 202 -4.45 -20.88 -2.71
C LYS A 202 -3.56 -20.85 -1.48
N ILE A 203 -3.99 -20.13 -0.47
CA ILE A 203 -3.30 -19.98 0.81
C ILE A 203 -4.31 -20.04 1.96
N ASP A 204 -3.88 -20.37 3.13
CA ASP A 204 -4.75 -20.46 4.31
C ASP A 204 -5.35 -19.12 4.70
N GLY A 205 -4.54 -18.05 4.69
CA GLY A 205 -4.99 -16.71 5.05
C GLY A 205 -4.16 -15.61 4.41
N ILE A 206 -4.82 -14.48 4.14
CA ILE A 206 -4.21 -13.21 3.76
C ILE A 206 -4.36 -12.27 4.95
N ILE A 207 -3.22 -11.85 5.52
CA ILE A 207 -3.18 -11.00 6.70
C ILE A 207 -2.98 -9.54 6.30
N ASP A 208 -2.18 -9.28 5.26
CA ASP A 208 -1.87 -7.94 4.77
C ASP A 208 -1.74 -7.93 3.24
N SER A 209 -1.78 -6.74 2.64
CA SER A 209 -1.61 -6.50 1.20
C SER A 209 -0.30 -7.07 0.65
N TYR A 210 0.76 -7.11 1.46
CA TYR A 210 2.06 -7.67 1.08
C TYR A 210 1.98 -9.14 0.64
N TYR A 211 1.06 -9.94 1.23
CA TYR A 211 0.82 -11.32 0.78
C TYR A 211 0.35 -11.35 -0.68
N ILE A 212 -0.64 -10.51 -1.01
CA ILE A 212 -1.15 -10.40 -2.38
C ILE A 212 -0.04 -9.92 -3.34
N LEU A 213 0.76 -8.92 -2.91
CA LEU A 213 1.90 -8.41 -3.67
C LEU A 213 2.81 -9.54 -4.16
N LYS A 214 3.22 -10.45 -3.25
CA LYS A 214 4.14 -11.55 -3.57
C LYS A 214 3.60 -12.52 -4.62
N PHE A 215 2.28 -12.71 -4.69
CA PHE A 215 1.67 -13.53 -5.74
C PHE A 215 1.52 -12.79 -7.08
N LEU A 216 1.54 -11.45 -7.06
CA LEU A 216 1.44 -10.63 -8.26
C LEU A 216 2.78 -10.35 -8.92
N GLU A 217 3.89 -10.49 -8.19
CA GLU A 217 5.25 -10.33 -8.71
C GLU A 217 5.51 -11.31 -9.86
N GLU A 218 6.08 -10.80 -10.97
CA GLU A 218 6.44 -11.65 -12.13
C GLU A 218 7.75 -12.40 -11.89
N LYS A 219 8.74 -11.72 -11.30
CA LYS A 219 10.03 -12.30 -10.92
C LYS A 219 10.09 -12.47 -9.39
N LYS A 220 9.73 -13.65 -8.91
CA LYS A 220 9.60 -13.98 -7.48
C LYS A 220 10.88 -13.82 -6.66
N HIS A 221 12.04 -13.99 -7.29
CA HIS A 221 13.36 -13.91 -6.63
C HIS A 221 14.06 -12.58 -6.87
N SER A 222 13.36 -11.59 -7.44
CA SER A 222 13.93 -10.26 -7.60
C SER A 222 13.92 -9.52 -6.27
N ILE A 223 15.02 -8.81 -6.00
CA ILE A 223 15.10 -7.86 -4.88
C ILE A 223 14.37 -6.56 -5.22
N PHE A 224 14.14 -6.28 -6.51
CA PHE A 224 13.51 -5.04 -6.96
C PHE A 224 12.00 -5.10 -6.87
N ARG A 225 11.41 -4.01 -6.46
CA ARG A 225 9.98 -3.80 -6.28
C ARG A 225 9.24 -3.91 -7.61
N GLN A 226 8.09 -4.59 -7.61
CA GLN A 226 7.31 -4.83 -8.83
C GLN A 226 5.86 -4.36 -8.74
N ALA A 227 5.47 -3.72 -7.65
CA ALA A 227 4.18 -3.03 -7.51
C ALA A 227 4.36 -1.75 -6.70
N GLY A 228 3.64 -0.72 -7.04
CA GLY A 228 3.54 0.47 -6.22
C GLY A 228 2.72 0.16 -4.97
N SER A 229 3.06 0.75 -3.83
CA SER A 229 2.27 0.73 -2.62
C SER A 229 2.10 2.15 -2.09
N SER A 230 0.96 2.45 -1.51
CA SER A 230 0.69 3.77 -0.95
C SER A 230 -0.36 3.70 0.14
N GLU A 231 -0.12 4.44 1.21
CA GLU A 231 -1.11 4.71 2.25
C GLU A 231 -1.97 5.94 1.93
N LYS A 232 -1.71 6.63 0.79
CA LYS A 232 -2.32 7.90 0.46
C LYS A 232 -3.35 7.82 -0.67
N PRO A 233 -4.62 8.18 -0.40
CA PRO A 233 -5.68 8.15 -1.40
C PRO A 233 -5.48 9.10 -2.59
N ASP A 234 -4.78 10.23 -2.41
CA ASP A 234 -4.47 11.17 -3.50
C ASP A 234 -3.49 10.60 -4.51
N ILE A 235 -2.45 9.88 -4.04
CA ILE A 235 -1.48 9.19 -4.91
C ILE A 235 -2.18 8.10 -5.71
N VAL A 236 -2.96 7.25 -5.03
CA VAL A 236 -3.69 6.16 -5.70
C VAL A 236 -4.69 6.70 -6.70
N ALA A 237 -5.41 7.79 -6.37
CA ALA A 237 -6.31 8.44 -7.31
C ALA A 237 -5.58 8.98 -8.54
N ALA A 238 -4.43 9.62 -8.38
CA ALA A 238 -3.62 10.07 -9.51
C ALA A 238 -3.20 8.91 -10.42
N LYS A 239 -2.76 7.79 -9.84
CA LYS A 239 -2.37 6.58 -10.57
C LYS A 239 -3.56 5.93 -11.30
N LEU A 240 -4.76 5.91 -10.70
CA LEU A 240 -5.98 5.44 -11.38
C LEU A 240 -6.32 6.30 -12.61
N LEU A 241 -6.12 7.63 -12.54
CA LEU A 241 -6.31 8.53 -13.67
C LEU A 241 -5.30 8.30 -14.81
N GLU A 242 -4.15 7.72 -14.52
CA GLU A 242 -3.17 7.30 -15.53
C GLU A 242 -3.56 5.98 -16.23
N GLY A 243 -4.55 5.26 -15.72
CA GLY A 243 -5.01 3.98 -16.24
C GLY A 243 -4.48 2.75 -15.54
N ARG A 244 -3.89 2.92 -14.37
CA ARG A 244 -3.47 1.81 -13.49
C ARG A 244 -4.65 1.18 -12.78
N VAL A 245 -4.39 0.04 -12.18
CA VAL A 245 -5.32 -0.70 -11.31
C VAL A 245 -4.84 -0.57 -9.88
N ALA A 246 -5.73 -0.27 -8.96
CA ALA A 246 -5.46 -0.31 -7.53
C ALA A 246 -6.06 -1.57 -6.91
N ILE A 247 -5.35 -2.16 -5.96
CA ILE A 247 -5.79 -3.35 -5.21
C ILE A 247 -5.84 -2.96 -3.75
N ILE A 248 -7.04 -3.01 -3.19
CA ILE A 248 -7.30 -2.74 -1.78
C ILE A 248 -7.56 -4.08 -1.10
N VAL A 249 -6.83 -4.35 -0.04
CA VAL A 249 -6.94 -5.58 0.75
C VAL A 249 -7.53 -5.23 2.10
N ASP A 250 -8.52 -5.96 2.53
CA ASP A 250 -9.13 -5.79 3.85
C ASP A 250 -8.08 -6.06 4.96
N ASN A 251 -8.16 -5.34 6.05
CA ASN A 251 -7.20 -5.34 7.16
C ASN A 251 -5.81 -4.75 6.83
N SER A 252 -5.66 -4.03 5.68
CA SER A 252 -4.41 -3.39 5.31
C SER A 252 -4.63 -1.93 4.91
N PRO A 253 -3.86 -0.96 5.49
CA PRO A 253 -3.92 0.45 5.10
C PRO A 253 -3.10 0.72 3.82
N ILE A 254 -2.42 -0.30 3.28
CA ILE A 254 -1.57 -0.16 2.11
C ILE A 254 -2.31 -0.62 0.86
N VAL A 255 -2.50 0.29 -0.09
CA VAL A 255 -3.09 0.02 -1.39
C VAL A 255 -2.00 -0.22 -2.42
N LEU A 256 -2.10 -1.35 -3.14
CA LEU A 256 -1.17 -1.70 -4.21
C LEU A 256 -1.63 -1.11 -5.54
N THR A 257 -0.68 -0.71 -6.38
CA THR A 257 -0.96 -0.15 -7.72
C THR A 257 -0.15 -0.84 -8.79
N LEU A 258 -0.80 -1.21 -9.90
CA LEU A 258 -0.23 -1.93 -11.05
C LEU A 258 -0.75 -1.37 -12.39
N PRO A 259 0.06 -1.42 -13.45
CA PRO A 259 1.47 -1.79 -13.50
C PRO A 259 2.37 -0.78 -12.79
N TYR A 260 3.56 -1.22 -12.40
CA TYR A 260 4.56 -0.41 -11.70
C TYR A 260 5.77 -0.16 -12.62
N MET A 261 6.35 1.04 -12.51
CA MET A 261 7.57 1.45 -13.21
C MET A 261 8.56 2.05 -12.22
N TYR A 262 9.85 1.81 -12.42
CA TYR A 262 10.94 2.27 -11.55
C TYR A 262 10.91 3.79 -11.28
N ILE A 263 10.49 4.56 -12.27
CA ILE A 263 10.42 6.03 -12.17
C ILE A 263 9.47 6.51 -11.07
N GLU A 264 8.49 5.70 -10.65
CA GLU A 264 7.53 6.08 -9.61
C GLU A 264 8.18 6.38 -8.27
N ASP A 265 9.26 5.69 -7.95
CA ASP A 265 9.96 5.88 -6.69
C ASP A 265 10.77 7.19 -6.65
N LEU A 266 11.06 7.77 -7.82
CA LEU A 266 11.61 9.13 -7.91
C LEU A 266 10.55 10.23 -7.77
N GLN A 267 9.25 9.87 -7.81
CA GLN A 267 8.13 10.79 -7.66
C GLN A 267 7.67 10.80 -6.20
N SER A 268 7.40 12.00 -5.66
CA SER A 268 6.77 12.18 -4.37
C SER A 268 5.50 13.00 -4.52
N SER A 269 4.52 12.81 -3.64
CA SER A 269 3.31 13.64 -3.62
C SER A 269 3.62 15.13 -3.49
N ASN A 270 4.66 15.50 -2.73
CA ASN A 270 5.09 16.89 -2.57
C ASN A 270 5.49 17.55 -3.89
N ASP A 271 5.97 16.79 -4.88
CA ASP A 271 6.36 17.32 -6.19
C ASP A 271 5.15 17.92 -6.94
N TYR A 272 3.95 17.38 -6.70
CA TYR A 272 2.73 17.82 -7.38
C TYR A 272 2.07 19.04 -6.72
N TYR A 273 2.48 19.35 -5.47
CA TYR A 273 1.99 20.49 -4.70
C TYR A 273 3.02 21.65 -4.64
N SER A 274 4.14 21.50 -5.35
CA SER A 274 5.22 22.49 -5.45
C SER A 274 5.34 23.03 -6.88
N SER A 275 6.14 24.09 -7.08
CA SER A 275 6.46 24.60 -8.41
C SER A 275 7.20 23.52 -9.22
N TYR A 276 6.94 23.50 -10.54
CA TYR A 276 7.53 22.47 -11.41
C TYR A 276 9.06 22.55 -11.50
N GLN A 277 9.63 23.75 -11.36
CA GLN A 277 11.08 23.94 -11.35
C GLN A 277 11.70 23.30 -10.11
N TYR A 278 11.12 23.59 -8.92
CA TYR A 278 11.57 23.01 -7.66
C TYR A 278 11.40 21.49 -7.63
N ALA A 279 10.27 20.99 -8.10
CA ALA A 279 10.04 19.55 -8.20
C ALA A 279 11.07 18.85 -9.11
N THR A 280 11.42 19.46 -10.25
CA THR A 280 12.48 18.97 -11.14
C THR A 280 13.83 18.94 -10.44
N PHE A 281 14.18 20.00 -9.74
CA PHE A 281 15.44 20.09 -8.99
C PHE A 281 15.53 18.98 -7.91
N ILE A 282 14.48 18.78 -7.13
CA ILE A 282 14.45 17.72 -6.10
C ILE A 282 14.51 16.31 -6.70
N ARG A 283 13.85 16.07 -7.83
CA ARG A 283 13.95 14.79 -8.54
C ARG A 283 15.38 14.50 -9.01
N LEU A 284 16.10 15.50 -9.49
CA LEU A 284 17.52 15.38 -9.82
C LEU A 284 18.34 15.02 -8.58
N ILE A 285 18.10 15.69 -7.45
CA ILE A 285 18.79 15.36 -6.18
C ILE A 285 18.52 13.91 -5.77
N ARG A 286 17.26 13.41 -5.86
CA ARG A 286 16.94 12.01 -5.55
C ARG A 286 17.69 11.04 -6.47
N MET A 287 17.73 11.33 -7.78
CA MET A 287 18.45 10.52 -8.73
C MET A 287 19.96 10.47 -8.41
N PHE A 288 20.59 11.63 -8.16
CA PHE A 288 21.98 11.68 -7.72
C PHE A 288 22.17 10.99 -6.37
N GLY A 289 21.23 11.12 -5.44
CA GLY A 289 21.25 10.42 -4.16
C GLY A 289 21.32 8.90 -4.33
N ILE A 290 20.53 8.32 -5.23
CA ILE A 290 20.62 6.88 -5.53
C ILE A 290 22.01 6.50 -6.03
N PHE A 291 22.59 7.25 -6.99
CA PHE A 291 23.93 6.98 -7.50
C PHE A 291 24.99 7.07 -6.40
N ILE A 292 24.95 8.13 -5.60
CA ILE A 292 25.89 8.32 -4.49
C ILE A 292 25.76 7.18 -3.48
N SER A 293 24.53 6.80 -3.11
CA SER A 293 24.31 5.77 -2.10
C SER A 293 24.86 4.39 -2.50
N ILE A 294 24.78 4.05 -3.79
CA ILE A 294 25.20 2.72 -4.29
C ILE A 294 26.69 2.71 -4.64
N ILE A 295 27.15 3.74 -5.37
CA ILE A 295 28.46 3.68 -6.05
C ILE A 295 29.59 4.20 -5.15
N VAL A 296 29.37 5.25 -4.36
CA VAL A 296 30.47 5.97 -3.70
C VAL A 296 31.31 5.11 -2.75
N PRO A 297 30.76 4.20 -1.93
CA PRO A 297 31.59 3.36 -1.07
C PRO A 297 32.51 2.41 -1.87
N GLY A 298 31.96 1.77 -2.93
CA GLY A 298 32.73 0.90 -3.82
C GLY A 298 33.76 1.68 -4.65
N PHE A 299 33.40 2.87 -5.12
CA PHE A 299 34.28 3.77 -5.84
C PHE A 299 35.47 4.24 -4.99
N TYR A 300 35.23 4.59 -3.72
CA TYR A 300 36.30 4.92 -2.78
C TYR A 300 37.32 3.77 -2.62
N LEU A 301 36.80 2.55 -2.48
CA LEU A 301 37.67 1.36 -2.42
C LEU A 301 38.47 1.14 -3.72
N SER A 302 37.79 1.34 -4.86
CA SER A 302 38.42 1.23 -6.17
C SER A 302 39.57 2.22 -6.37
N LEU A 303 39.36 3.49 -5.96
CA LEU A 303 40.39 4.52 -6.00
C LEU A 303 41.57 4.16 -5.10
N ARG A 304 41.29 3.63 -3.92
CA ARG A 304 42.30 3.38 -2.90
C ARG A 304 43.17 2.15 -3.22
N PHE A 305 42.61 1.09 -3.85
CA PHE A 305 43.32 -0.12 -4.14
C PHE A 305 43.96 -0.16 -5.54
N TYR A 306 43.27 0.40 -6.54
CA TYR A 306 43.66 0.19 -7.94
C TYR A 306 43.98 1.49 -8.70
N HIS A 307 43.34 2.59 -8.34
CA HIS A 307 43.32 3.80 -9.17
C HIS A 307 43.74 5.05 -8.38
N TYR A 308 44.71 4.92 -7.47
CA TYR A 308 45.22 6.05 -6.68
C TYR A 308 45.73 7.23 -7.53
N ASN A 309 46.18 6.95 -8.77
CA ASN A 309 46.64 7.97 -9.71
C ASN A 309 45.59 8.95 -10.18
N LEU A 310 44.27 8.59 -10.04
CA LEU A 310 43.18 9.49 -10.37
C LEU A 310 42.91 10.52 -9.26
N VAL A 311 43.46 10.30 -8.08
CA VAL A 311 43.27 11.17 -6.92
C VAL A 311 44.30 12.30 -6.90
N PRO A 312 43.95 13.57 -6.77
CA PRO A 312 44.92 14.65 -6.63
C PRO A 312 45.89 14.36 -5.50
N PHE A 313 47.19 14.60 -5.73
CA PHE A 313 48.26 14.23 -4.79
C PHE A 313 48.03 14.75 -3.36
N LYS A 314 47.61 16.01 -3.20
CA LYS A 314 47.29 16.59 -1.86
C LYS A 314 46.20 15.78 -1.14
N PHE A 315 45.18 15.33 -1.87
CA PHE A 315 44.09 14.56 -1.30
C PHE A 315 44.55 13.12 -0.94
N LEU A 316 45.39 12.53 -1.78
CA LEU A 316 45.99 11.22 -1.52
C LEU A 316 46.82 11.25 -0.21
N VAL A 317 47.66 12.26 -0.02
CA VAL A 317 48.46 12.42 1.21
C VAL A 317 47.54 12.62 2.42
N THR A 318 46.48 13.44 2.30
CA THR A 318 45.52 13.62 3.38
C THR A 318 44.82 12.33 3.79
N ILE A 319 44.35 11.54 2.82
CA ILE A 319 43.75 10.23 3.09
C ILE A 319 44.76 9.28 3.70
N GLY A 320 45.98 9.24 3.17
CA GLY A 320 47.06 8.39 3.69
C GLY A 320 47.34 8.67 5.17
N ASN A 321 47.55 9.94 5.52
CA ASN A 321 47.77 10.36 6.93
C ASN A 321 46.59 10.01 7.83
N ALA A 322 45.36 10.23 7.36
CA ALA A 322 44.14 9.95 8.13
C ALA A 322 43.87 8.46 8.37
N THR A 323 44.50 7.57 7.59
CA THR A 323 44.29 6.12 7.67
C THR A 323 45.50 5.34 8.17
N GLN A 324 46.61 6.00 8.44
CA GLN A 324 47.88 5.38 8.80
C GLN A 324 47.81 4.49 10.05
N ASN A 325 47.02 4.88 11.03
CA ASN A 325 46.87 4.22 12.33
C ASN A 325 45.67 3.27 12.42
N VAL A 326 44.91 3.10 11.33
CA VAL A 326 43.73 2.21 11.35
C VAL A 326 44.14 0.76 11.16
N PRO A 327 43.80 -0.16 12.07
CA PRO A 327 44.23 -1.56 12.00
C PRO A 327 43.49 -2.37 10.93
N LEU A 328 42.33 -1.89 10.46
CA LEU A 328 41.50 -2.55 9.47
C LEU A 328 41.97 -2.22 8.04
N THR A 329 41.89 -3.21 7.15
CA THR A 329 42.03 -2.93 5.73
C THR A 329 40.88 -2.04 5.25
N PRO A 330 41.07 -1.19 4.22
CA PRO A 330 40.02 -0.28 3.75
C PRO A 330 38.70 -0.95 3.43
N PHE A 331 38.75 -2.17 2.90
CA PHE A 331 37.51 -2.97 2.63
C PHE A 331 36.81 -3.38 3.90
N LEU A 332 37.52 -3.94 4.87
CA LEU A 332 36.96 -4.34 6.16
C LEU A 332 36.46 -3.12 6.96
N GLU A 333 37.17 -2.00 6.88
CA GLU A 333 36.77 -0.75 7.50
C GLU A 333 35.40 -0.28 7.00
N ILE A 334 35.21 -0.18 5.68
CA ILE A 334 33.93 0.24 5.08
C ILE A 334 32.81 -0.71 5.45
N VAL A 335 33.04 -2.03 5.38
CA VAL A 335 32.05 -3.05 5.75
C VAL A 335 31.71 -2.96 7.23
N PHE A 336 32.69 -2.73 8.10
CA PHE A 336 32.50 -2.58 9.53
C PHE A 336 31.66 -1.35 9.88
N ILE A 337 32.01 -0.16 9.33
CA ILE A 337 31.25 1.06 9.55
C ILE A 337 29.82 0.90 9.03
N LEU A 338 29.62 0.34 7.83
CA LEU A 338 28.27 0.09 7.30
C LEU A 338 27.46 -0.83 8.19
N SER A 339 28.08 -1.90 8.71
CA SER A 339 27.41 -2.83 9.62
C SER A 339 26.95 -2.15 10.90
N LEU A 340 27.81 -1.29 11.48
CA LEU A 340 27.46 -0.51 12.68
C LEU A 340 26.30 0.45 12.42
N PHE A 341 26.34 1.21 11.31
CA PHE A 341 25.23 2.11 10.95
C PHE A 341 23.94 1.32 10.66
N GLN A 342 24.03 0.16 10.00
CA GLN A 342 22.85 -0.68 9.74
C GLN A 342 22.26 -1.24 11.04
N LEU A 343 23.08 -1.65 12.00
CA LEU A 343 22.61 -2.06 13.32
C LEU A 343 21.94 -0.92 14.07
N LEU A 344 22.50 0.29 14.04
CA LEU A 344 21.86 1.46 14.65
C LEU A 344 20.50 1.76 14.03
N TYR A 345 20.41 1.67 12.70
CA TYR A 345 19.16 1.86 11.97
C TYR A 345 18.12 0.80 12.37
N GLU A 346 18.50 -0.47 12.39
CA GLU A 346 17.61 -1.58 12.79
C GLU A 346 17.11 -1.45 14.23
N VAL A 347 17.99 -1.06 15.16
CA VAL A 347 17.62 -0.78 16.55
C VAL A 347 16.64 0.39 16.64
N SER A 348 16.88 1.47 15.88
CA SER A 348 16.03 2.66 15.91
C SER A 348 14.61 2.39 15.44
N LEU A 349 14.42 1.44 14.51
CA LEU A 349 13.09 1.04 14.03
C LEU A 349 12.26 0.28 15.08
N ARG A 350 12.94 -0.42 16.01
CA ARG A 350 12.29 -1.24 17.04
C ARG A 350 12.00 -0.50 18.34
N LEU A 351 12.64 0.64 18.55
CA LEU A 351 12.43 1.46 19.72
C LEU A 351 11.24 2.42 19.57
N PRO A 352 10.59 2.82 20.69
CA PRO A 352 9.67 3.94 20.68
C PRO A 352 10.34 5.19 20.05
N ARG A 353 9.59 5.99 19.28
CA ARG A 353 10.13 7.10 18.45
C ARG A 353 11.09 8.02 19.19
N TYR A 354 10.79 8.39 20.45
CA TYR A 354 11.64 9.28 21.25
C TYR A 354 12.97 8.63 21.66
N LEU A 355 12.96 7.33 22.00
CA LEU A 355 14.18 6.58 22.33
C LEU A 355 14.99 6.27 21.09
N GLY A 356 14.34 5.91 19.98
CA GLY A 356 15.01 5.64 18.69
C GLY A 356 15.79 6.86 18.19
N LEU A 357 15.21 8.07 18.27
CA LEU A 357 15.89 9.31 17.91
C LEU A 357 17.12 9.58 18.80
N ALA A 358 16.96 9.47 20.13
CA ALA A 358 18.06 9.68 21.06
C ALA A 358 19.19 8.66 20.84
N THR A 359 18.87 7.37 20.69
CA THR A 359 19.84 6.30 20.43
C THR A 359 20.58 6.53 19.11
N SER A 360 19.88 6.96 18.05
CA SER A 360 20.51 7.24 16.76
C SER A 360 21.51 8.39 16.84
N ILE A 361 21.17 9.50 17.53
CA ILE A 361 22.06 10.64 17.66
C ILE A 361 23.29 10.28 18.50
N VAL A 362 23.08 9.67 19.68
CA VAL A 362 24.16 9.27 20.58
C VAL A 362 25.06 8.21 19.93
N GLY A 363 24.44 7.19 19.30
CA GLY A 363 25.17 6.15 18.60
C GLY A 363 26.03 6.69 17.46
N ALA A 364 25.49 7.57 16.61
CA ALA A 364 26.25 8.18 15.51
C ALA A 364 27.39 9.06 16.02
N LEU A 365 27.18 9.82 17.10
CA LEU A 365 28.21 10.65 17.71
C LEU A 365 29.33 9.81 18.34
N ILE A 366 28.97 8.80 19.14
CA ILE A 366 29.94 7.93 19.78
C ILE A 366 30.75 7.16 18.74
N LEU A 367 30.10 6.54 17.76
CA LEU A 367 30.78 5.79 16.71
C LEU A 367 31.65 6.69 15.83
N GLY A 368 31.15 7.88 15.45
CA GLY A 368 31.88 8.81 14.59
C GLY A 368 33.08 9.44 15.30
N ASP A 369 32.91 10.02 16.47
CA ASP A 369 33.97 10.76 17.18
C ASP A 369 34.90 9.81 17.95
N THR A 370 34.34 8.93 18.78
CA THR A 370 35.15 8.03 19.61
C THR A 370 35.88 6.96 18.80
N GLY A 371 35.22 6.37 17.78
CA GLY A 371 35.81 5.38 16.91
C GLY A 371 37.00 5.95 16.09
N VAL A 372 36.88 7.20 15.64
CA VAL A 372 37.96 7.91 14.93
C VAL A 372 39.09 8.28 15.90
N LYS A 373 38.79 8.82 17.08
CA LYS A 373 39.81 9.15 18.10
C LYS A 373 40.56 7.94 18.61
N ALA A 374 39.87 6.81 18.71
CA ALA A 374 40.50 5.53 19.09
C ALA A 374 41.36 4.91 17.96
N GLY A 375 41.35 5.48 16.75
CA GLY A 375 42.08 4.94 15.59
C GLY A 375 41.49 3.64 15.03
N LEU A 376 40.25 3.26 15.41
CA LEU A 376 39.59 2.06 14.91
C LEU A 376 39.05 2.22 13.49
N ILE A 377 38.62 3.42 13.17
CA ILE A 377 38.03 3.81 11.88
C ILE A 377 38.60 5.17 11.43
N SER A 378 38.65 5.37 10.12
CA SER A 378 39.19 6.61 9.56
C SER A 378 38.10 7.68 9.32
N PRO A 379 38.45 8.98 9.44
CA PRO A 379 37.55 10.06 9.08
C PRO A 379 37.00 9.98 7.64
N PRO A 380 37.81 9.67 6.60
CA PRO A 380 37.32 9.48 5.25
C PRO A 380 36.33 8.32 5.12
N GLY A 381 36.59 7.19 5.78
CA GLY A 381 35.68 6.02 5.78
C GLY A 381 34.32 6.36 6.35
N VAL A 382 34.29 7.01 7.53
CA VAL A 382 33.04 7.47 8.18
C VAL A 382 32.29 8.46 7.27
N LEU A 383 32.96 9.44 6.68
CA LEU A 383 32.34 10.43 5.80
C LEU A 383 31.67 9.78 4.57
N ILE A 384 32.36 8.86 3.90
CA ILE A 384 31.89 8.16 2.72
C ILE A 384 30.65 7.31 3.05
N VAL A 385 30.71 6.55 4.14
CA VAL A 385 29.59 5.71 4.57
C VAL A 385 28.40 6.56 5.03
N ALA A 386 28.64 7.62 5.83
CA ALA A 386 27.57 8.51 6.28
C ALA A 386 26.86 9.19 5.10
N LEU A 387 27.62 9.69 4.10
CA LEU A 387 27.06 10.27 2.88
C LEU A 387 26.19 9.24 2.14
N SER A 388 26.70 8.01 1.95
CA SER A 388 25.94 6.93 1.31
C SER A 388 24.66 6.59 2.06
N MET A 389 24.69 6.53 3.40
CA MET A 389 23.53 6.24 4.24
C MET A 389 22.48 7.37 4.20
N ILE A 390 22.89 8.61 4.23
CA ILE A 390 21.96 9.76 4.11
C ILE A 390 21.30 9.76 2.73
N CYS A 391 22.06 9.53 1.68
CA CYS A 391 21.56 9.53 0.31
C CYS A 391 20.54 8.41 0.03
N ILE A 392 20.65 7.26 0.68
CA ILE A 392 19.70 6.16 0.49
C ILE A 392 18.29 6.53 0.95
N HIS A 393 18.19 7.38 1.98
CA HIS A 393 16.91 7.85 2.52
C HIS A 393 16.23 8.93 1.67
N THR A 394 16.84 9.37 0.57
CA THR A 394 16.16 10.24 -0.41
C THR A 394 15.03 9.50 -1.14
N VAL A 395 15.10 8.15 -1.18
CA VAL A 395 14.08 7.26 -1.76
C VAL A 395 13.81 6.11 -0.78
N PRO A 396 13.08 6.36 0.32
CA PRO A 396 12.92 5.39 1.41
C PRO A 396 12.25 4.10 0.97
N ASP A 397 11.34 4.15 -0.01
CA ASP A 397 10.66 2.97 -0.55
C ASP A 397 11.60 1.95 -1.22
N GLN A 398 12.81 2.34 -1.61
CA GLN A 398 13.83 1.49 -2.21
C GLN A 398 15.03 1.22 -1.29
N ALA A 399 15.03 1.72 -0.06
CA ALA A 399 16.19 1.65 0.83
C ALA A 399 16.74 0.22 1.00
N ASP A 400 15.87 -0.76 1.19
CA ASP A 400 16.26 -2.17 1.38
C ASP A 400 16.98 -2.73 0.15
N GLN A 401 16.47 -2.44 -1.04
CA GLN A 401 17.01 -2.90 -2.32
C GLN A 401 18.36 -2.22 -2.61
N LEU A 402 18.43 -0.90 -2.38
CA LEU A 402 19.63 -0.11 -2.58
C LEU A 402 20.75 -0.51 -1.62
N ASN A 403 20.40 -0.91 -0.37
CA ASN A 403 21.37 -1.46 0.59
C ASN A 403 22.03 -2.73 0.08
N LEU A 404 21.25 -3.67 -0.48
CA LEU A 404 21.79 -4.91 -1.05
C LEU A 404 22.67 -4.63 -2.29
N VAL A 405 22.18 -3.76 -3.18
CA VAL A 405 22.92 -3.35 -4.38
C VAL A 405 24.24 -2.67 -3.99
N ARG A 406 24.23 -1.77 -3.01
CA ARG A 406 25.45 -1.14 -2.45
C ARG A 406 26.45 -2.17 -1.98
N GLY A 407 26.01 -3.21 -1.26
CA GLY A 407 26.89 -4.31 -0.84
C GLY A 407 27.61 -4.98 -2.02
N VAL A 408 26.86 -5.23 -3.10
CA VAL A 408 27.46 -5.78 -4.34
C VAL A 408 28.51 -4.83 -4.93
N PHE A 409 28.23 -3.52 -4.99
CA PHE A 409 29.18 -2.53 -5.52
C PHE A 409 30.43 -2.37 -4.65
N ILE A 410 30.32 -2.55 -3.35
CA ILE A 410 31.48 -2.57 -2.43
C ILE A 410 32.39 -3.76 -2.76
N ILE A 411 31.83 -4.94 -2.96
CA ILE A 411 32.58 -6.14 -3.33
C ILE A 411 33.23 -5.96 -4.71
N LEU A 412 32.47 -5.48 -5.69
CA LEU A 412 33.00 -5.28 -7.06
C LEU A 412 34.05 -4.15 -7.11
N GLY A 413 33.83 -3.05 -6.39
CA GLY A 413 34.80 -1.94 -6.33
C GLY A 413 36.08 -2.31 -5.60
N GLY A 414 35.96 -3.06 -4.50
CA GLY A 414 37.10 -3.55 -3.72
C GLY A 414 37.88 -4.68 -4.39
N GLY A 415 37.19 -5.55 -5.17
CA GLY A 415 37.84 -6.70 -5.83
C GLY A 415 38.34 -6.46 -7.26
N LEU A 416 37.58 -5.68 -8.07
CA LEU A 416 37.84 -5.46 -9.50
C LEU A 416 38.08 -3.99 -9.85
N GLY A 417 38.06 -3.09 -8.88
CA GLY A 417 38.24 -1.67 -9.11
C GLY A 417 37.13 -1.02 -9.95
N LEU A 418 37.49 -0.02 -10.76
CA LEU A 418 36.55 0.68 -11.64
C LEU A 418 35.90 -0.25 -12.67
N PHE A 419 36.62 -1.24 -13.16
CA PHE A 419 36.08 -2.23 -14.08
C PHE A 419 34.89 -2.97 -13.45
N GLY A 420 35.02 -3.39 -12.18
CA GLY A 420 33.95 -4.05 -11.44
C GLY A 420 32.72 -3.16 -11.26
N ILE A 421 32.89 -1.85 -10.98
CA ILE A 421 31.79 -0.90 -10.85
C ILE A 421 31.08 -0.73 -12.18
N ILE A 422 31.79 -0.54 -13.29
CA ILE A 422 31.19 -0.37 -14.63
C ILE A 422 30.46 -1.65 -15.05
N ALA A 423 31.08 -2.81 -14.88
CA ALA A 423 30.46 -4.09 -15.20
C ALA A 423 29.20 -4.34 -14.35
N GLY A 424 29.25 -4.09 -13.03
CA GLY A 424 28.14 -4.21 -12.13
C GLY A 424 26.97 -3.30 -12.51
N PHE A 425 27.26 -2.07 -12.91
CA PHE A 425 26.27 -1.12 -13.38
C PHE A 425 25.58 -1.59 -14.66
N MET A 426 26.35 -2.06 -15.64
CA MET A 426 25.81 -2.63 -16.88
C MET A 426 24.93 -3.87 -16.62
N LEU A 427 25.35 -4.75 -15.73
CA LEU A 427 24.59 -5.94 -15.37
C LEU A 427 23.27 -5.59 -14.69
N ILE A 428 23.25 -4.62 -13.77
CA ILE A 428 22.02 -4.18 -13.10
C ILE A 428 21.07 -3.53 -14.10
N ILE A 429 21.55 -2.64 -14.96
CA ILE A 429 20.69 -2.01 -15.98
C ILE A 429 20.14 -3.09 -16.92
N GLY A 430 20.95 -4.03 -17.39
CA GLY A 430 20.53 -5.15 -18.22
C GLY A 430 19.47 -6.01 -17.54
N TYR A 431 19.67 -6.30 -16.25
CA TYR A 431 18.71 -7.05 -15.44
C TYR A 431 17.39 -6.31 -15.29
N LEU A 432 17.39 -5.02 -14.92
CA LEU A 432 16.19 -4.20 -14.78
C LEU A 432 15.46 -4.02 -16.12
N ASN A 433 16.18 -3.92 -17.22
CA ASN A 433 15.60 -3.80 -18.57
C ASN A 433 14.87 -5.09 -19.01
N SER A 434 15.19 -6.23 -18.40
CA SER A 434 14.50 -7.49 -18.66
C SER A 434 13.14 -7.61 -17.95
N PHE A 435 12.75 -6.61 -17.15
CA PHE A 435 11.48 -6.62 -16.39
C PHE A 435 10.34 -6.01 -17.21
N TYR A 436 9.26 -6.74 -17.25
CA TYR A 436 7.96 -6.25 -17.70
C TYR A 436 6.96 -6.43 -16.56
N ASN A 437 6.10 -5.45 -16.35
CA ASN A 437 5.09 -5.49 -15.31
C ASN A 437 3.72 -5.33 -15.95
N PHE A 438 2.94 -6.42 -16.04
CA PHE A 438 1.64 -6.45 -16.72
C PHE A 438 1.66 -5.78 -18.10
N GLY A 439 2.73 -6.04 -18.89
CA GLY A 439 2.93 -5.51 -20.23
C GLY A 439 3.62 -4.15 -20.30
N SER A 440 3.86 -3.47 -19.19
CA SER A 440 4.61 -2.21 -19.13
C SER A 440 6.09 -2.46 -18.86
N PRO A 441 7.03 -1.88 -19.65
CA PRO A 441 8.46 -2.00 -19.39
C PRO A 441 8.84 -1.31 -18.08
N TYR A 442 9.62 -1.99 -17.25
CA TYR A 442 9.97 -1.55 -15.90
C TYR A 442 10.77 -0.24 -15.86
N LEU A 443 11.76 -0.10 -16.77
CA LEU A 443 12.61 1.10 -16.88
C LEU A 443 12.01 2.20 -17.74
N SER A 444 10.75 2.06 -18.19
CA SER A 444 10.11 3.15 -18.93
C SER A 444 10.03 4.42 -18.05
N PRO A 445 10.22 5.62 -18.63
CA PRO A 445 10.35 5.98 -20.04
C PRO A 445 11.78 5.97 -20.61
N PHE A 446 12.77 5.45 -19.88
CA PHE A 446 14.17 5.45 -20.34
C PHE A 446 14.45 4.29 -21.31
N SER A 447 13.87 3.13 -21.03
CA SER A 447 13.97 1.95 -21.88
C SER A 447 12.64 1.20 -21.94
N PRO A 448 11.92 1.23 -23.08
CA PRO A 448 12.21 2.01 -24.30
C PRO A 448 12.12 3.53 -24.06
N PHE A 449 12.84 4.32 -24.88
CA PHE A 449 12.80 5.78 -24.75
C PHE A 449 11.48 6.33 -25.26
N ILE A 450 10.70 6.94 -24.35
CA ILE A 450 9.37 7.53 -24.65
C ILE A 450 9.38 9.01 -24.26
N LYS A 451 9.59 9.89 -25.27
CA LYS A 451 9.73 11.34 -25.05
C LYS A 451 8.54 11.97 -24.31
N ASN A 452 7.33 11.54 -24.59
CA ASN A 452 6.12 12.10 -23.97
C ASN A 452 6.05 11.80 -22.47
N ASP A 453 6.52 10.66 -22.03
CA ASP A 453 6.45 10.22 -20.63
C ASP A 453 7.58 10.84 -19.80
N LEU A 454 8.62 11.41 -20.44
CA LEU A 454 9.67 12.17 -19.74
C LEU A 454 9.14 13.44 -19.06
N GLN A 455 7.97 13.97 -19.48
CA GLN A 455 7.35 15.16 -18.89
C GLN A 455 6.99 15.01 -17.41
N ASP A 456 6.88 13.79 -16.90
CA ASP A 456 6.66 13.50 -15.47
C ASP A 456 7.67 12.49 -14.91
N ALA A 457 8.79 12.30 -15.58
CA ALA A 457 9.88 11.45 -15.13
C ALA A 457 10.91 12.27 -14.31
N ILE A 458 12.07 12.56 -14.89
CA ILE A 458 13.11 13.41 -14.28
C ILE A 458 12.66 14.86 -14.26
N TYR A 459 12.18 15.31 -15.39
CA TYR A 459 11.66 16.67 -15.57
C TYR A 459 10.15 16.66 -15.31
N LYS A 460 9.69 17.57 -14.45
CA LYS A 460 8.26 17.77 -14.22
C LYS A 460 7.77 18.95 -15.06
N SER A 461 6.87 18.69 -16.01
CA SER A 461 6.19 19.76 -16.75
C SER A 461 5.11 20.44 -15.90
N PRO A 462 4.77 21.71 -16.20
CA PRO A 462 3.56 22.31 -15.64
C PRO A 462 2.33 21.43 -15.93
N ILE A 463 1.39 21.38 -14.99
CA ILE A 463 0.17 20.56 -15.11
C ILE A 463 -0.62 20.94 -16.38
N THR A 464 -0.59 22.21 -16.76
CA THR A 464 -1.24 22.74 -17.98
C THR A 464 -0.70 22.15 -19.29
N ASP A 465 0.52 21.65 -19.29
CA ASP A 465 1.20 21.11 -20.47
C ASP A 465 1.09 19.57 -20.55
N MET A 466 0.65 18.92 -19.46
CA MET A 466 0.46 17.46 -19.37
C MET A 466 -0.85 17.02 -20.03
N THR A 467 -0.93 17.15 -21.35
CA THR A 467 -2.16 16.86 -22.11
C THR A 467 -2.43 15.38 -22.33
N TYR A 468 -1.40 14.54 -22.26
CA TYR A 468 -1.49 13.10 -22.49
C TYR A 468 -1.22 12.29 -21.23
N ARG A 469 -1.85 11.12 -21.15
CA ARG A 469 -1.52 10.10 -20.15
C ARG A 469 -0.24 9.37 -20.54
N PRO A 470 0.50 8.77 -19.57
CA PRO A 470 1.70 8.00 -19.88
C PRO A 470 1.42 6.90 -20.93
N VAL A 471 2.22 6.88 -21.98
CA VAL A 471 2.13 5.87 -23.06
C VAL A 471 2.64 4.52 -22.56
N SER A 472 3.60 4.54 -21.64
CA SER A 472 4.17 3.35 -20.99
C SER A 472 3.13 2.48 -20.29
N ILE A 473 2.04 3.08 -19.82
CA ILE A 473 0.88 2.39 -19.28
C ILE A 473 -0.10 2.21 -20.44
N HIS A 474 -0.33 0.98 -20.87
CA HIS A 474 -1.18 0.64 -22.00
C HIS A 474 -2.65 1.01 -21.74
N ASN A 475 -2.95 2.30 -21.59
CA ASN A 475 -4.29 2.82 -21.35
C ASN A 475 -5.11 2.94 -22.63
N LYS A 476 -6.46 2.89 -22.49
CA LYS A 476 -7.38 3.04 -23.64
C LYS A 476 -7.56 4.48 -24.08
N ASN A 477 -7.60 5.40 -23.14
CA ASN A 477 -7.75 6.82 -23.40
C ASN A 477 -6.42 7.54 -23.18
N LYS A 478 -5.78 7.97 -24.25
CA LYS A 478 -4.47 8.63 -24.19
C LYS A 478 -4.56 10.12 -23.83
N VAL A 479 -5.72 10.76 -24.01
CA VAL A 479 -5.89 12.19 -23.76
C VAL A 479 -6.33 12.43 -22.33
N ARG A 480 -5.55 13.20 -21.57
CA ARG A 480 -5.85 13.59 -20.19
C ARG A 480 -6.71 14.85 -20.13
N MET A 481 -6.34 15.86 -20.93
CA MET A 481 -7.08 17.14 -21.03
C MET A 481 -6.88 17.77 -22.40
N LYS A 482 -7.79 18.66 -22.80
CA LYS A 482 -7.61 19.51 -23.99
C LYS A 482 -6.45 20.48 -23.75
N LYS A 483 -5.71 20.85 -24.81
CA LYS A 483 -4.66 21.88 -24.71
C LYS A 483 -5.23 23.15 -24.08
N TRP A 484 -4.59 23.61 -23.01
CA TRP A 484 -4.93 24.89 -22.40
C TRP A 484 -4.56 26.04 -23.33
N ASN A 485 -5.55 26.82 -23.76
CA ASN A 485 -5.33 27.91 -24.74
C ASN A 485 -4.84 29.15 -23.97
N LYS A 486 -3.55 29.48 -24.07
CA LYS A 486 -2.94 30.66 -23.44
C LYS A 486 -3.57 32.00 -23.86
N LYS A 487 -4.29 32.06 -24.98
CA LYS A 487 -4.99 33.28 -25.43
C LYS A 487 -6.11 33.73 -24.50
N LEU A 488 -6.75 32.82 -23.74
CA LEU A 488 -7.80 33.17 -22.79
C LEU A 488 -7.31 33.94 -21.53
N GLN A 489 -6.00 33.98 -21.27
CA GLN A 489 -5.43 34.77 -20.18
C GLN A 489 -5.20 36.25 -20.58
N ALA A 490 -5.01 36.53 -21.84
CA ALA A 490 -4.80 37.91 -22.29
C ALA A 490 -6.12 38.71 -22.38
N ASP A 491 -7.23 38.02 -22.71
CA ASP A 491 -8.54 38.66 -22.89
C ASP A 491 -9.26 38.97 -21.55
N ASN A 492 -8.83 38.38 -20.44
CA ASN A 492 -9.40 38.65 -19.09
C ASN A 492 -8.57 39.66 -18.24
N LEU A 493 -7.52 40.24 -18.84
CA LEU A 493 -6.68 41.28 -18.22
C LEU A 493 -6.76 42.64 -18.96
N GLN A 494 -7.68 42.75 -19.90
CA GLN A 494 -8.16 44.00 -20.47
C GLN A 494 -9.61 44.26 -20.01
#